data_553e1d2330f0f425d3d08e7fdde65396
#
_entry.id   553e1d2330f0f425d3d08e7fdde65396
#
_cell.length_a   1.000
_cell.length_b   1.000
_cell.length_c   1.000
_cell.angle_alpha   90.00
_cell.angle_beta   90.00
_cell.angle_gamma   90.00
#
_symmetry.space_group_name_H-M   'P 1'
#
loop_
_entity.id
_entity.type
_entity.pdbx_description
1 polymer ?
#
loop_
_entity_poly.entity_id
_entity_poly.type
_entity_poly.pdbx_seq_one_letter_code
_entity_poly.pdbx_strand_id
1 'polypeptide(L)' 'MTNEELALRVQEGDNRSCALLWQNIKPLICKLVFARYMHNIERCKRCGVELEDLIQEGFIAMLEAVRAYDPEKGLK' A
#
# COMPACT_ATOMS: atom_id res chain seq x y z
N MET A 1 10.37 2.72 14.96
CA MET A 1 10.84 3.14 13.63
C MET A 1 9.68 3.74 12.87
N THR A 2 9.89 4.91 12.27
CA THR A 2 8.84 5.59 11.51
C THR A 2 8.67 4.97 10.13
N ASN A 3 7.53 5.22 9.49
CA ASN A 3 7.29 4.76 8.12
C ASN A 3 8.30 5.36 7.14
N GLU A 4 8.74 6.59 7.40
CA GLU A 4 9.73 7.26 6.56
C GLU A 4 11.08 6.57 6.64
N GLU A 5 11.50 6.17 7.84
CA GLU A 5 12.74 5.41 8.02
C GLU A 5 12.65 4.05 7.34
N LEU A 6 11.50 3.36 7.46
CA LEU A 6 11.27 2.09 6.79
C LEU A 6 11.31 2.24 5.28
N ALA A 7 10.72 3.31 4.75
CA ALA A 7 10.74 3.58 3.31
C ALA A 7 12.18 3.74 2.78
N LEU A 8 13.01 4.47 3.51
CA LEU A 8 14.42 4.64 3.13
C LEU A 8 15.18 3.31 3.13
N ARG A 9 14.91 2.46 4.12
CA ARG A 9 15.55 1.14 4.19
C ARG A 9 15.09 0.22 3.06
N VAL A 10 13.82 0.32 2.67
CA VAL A 10 13.30 -0.44 1.52
C VAL A 10 14.01 -0.01 0.23
N GLN A 11 14.25 1.29 0.06
CA GLN A 11 15.01 1.79 -1.09
C GLN A 11 16.43 1.23 -1.13
N GLU A 12 17.00 0.93 0.03
CA GLU A 12 18.33 0.32 0.15
C GLU A 12 18.32 -1.19 -0.08
N GLY A 13 17.14 -1.78 -0.26
CA GLY A 13 16.99 -3.20 -0.52
C GLY A 13 16.69 -4.06 0.71
N ASP A 14 16.27 -3.45 1.81
CA ASP A 14 15.94 -4.17 3.04
C ASP A 14 14.53 -4.76 2.97
N ASN A 15 14.44 -6.06 2.71
CA ASN A 15 13.17 -6.77 2.61
C ASN A 15 12.40 -6.83 3.92
N ARG A 16 13.10 -6.86 5.06
CA ARG A 16 12.45 -6.86 6.38
C ARG A 16 11.71 -5.55 6.61
N SER A 17 12.33 -4.44 6.24
CA SER A 17 11.70 -3.13 6.36
C SER A 17 10.48 -3.01 5.46
N CYS A 18 10.50 -3.65 4.28
CA CYS A 18 9.34 -3.69 3.39
C CYS A 18 8.16 -4.38 4.07
N ALA A 19 8.39 -5.54 4.70
CA ALA A 19 7.35 -6.27 5.42
C ALA A 19 6.80 -5.47 6.59
N LEU A 20 7.67 -4.82 7.37
CA LEU A 20 7.25 -3.98 8.49
C LEU A 20 6.44 -2.78 8.03
N LEU A 21 6.89 -2.13 6.97
CA LEU A 21 6.16 -0.99 6.38
C LEU A 21 4.78 -1.42 5.92
N TRP A 22 4.68 -2.56 5.26
CA TRP A 22 3.40 -3.11 4.82
C TRP A 22 2.48 -3.39 6.01
N GLN A 23 3.01 -4.00 7.09
CA GLN A 23 2.23 -4.26 8.30
C GLN A 23 1.69 -2.97 8.92
N ASN A 24 2.47 -1.89 8.87
CA ASN A 24 2.03 -0.60 9.41
C ASN A 24 0.97 0.08 8.55
N ILE A 25 1.05 -0.08 7.24
CA ILE A 25 0.17 0.60 6.28
C ILE A 25 -1.05 -0.24 5.92
N LYS A 26 -0.93 -1.57 5.96
CA LYS A 26 -1.99 -2.48 5.55
C LYS A 26 -3.36 -2.18 6.18
N PRO A 27 -3.48 -1.92 7.50
CA PRO A 27 -4.79 -1.61 8.08
C PRO A 27 -5.45 -0.40 7.43
N LEU A 28 -4.68 0.64 7.14
CA LEU A 28 -5.20 1.83 6.47
C LEU A 28 -5.63 1.52 5.03
N ILE A 29 -4.81 0.78 4.30
CA ILE A 29 -5.11 0.39 2.92
C ILE A 29 -6.34 -0.51 2.88
N CYS A 30 -6.43 -1.49 3.78
CA CYS A 30 -7.60 -2.36 3.86
C CYS A 30 -8.87 -1.58 4.11
N LYS A 31 -8.82 -0.59 5.00
CA LYS A 31 -9.97 0.27 5.30
C LYS A 31 -10.41 1.07 4.08
N LEU A 32 -9.47 1.69 3.39
CA LEU A 32 -9.76 2.48 2.20
C LEU A 32 -10.27 1.62 1.05
N VAL A 33 -9.63 0.47 0.84
CA VAL A 33 -10.00 -0.47 -0.23
C VAL A 33 -11.37 -1.07 0.06
N PHE A 34 -11.64 -1.45 1.31
CA PHE A 34 -12.93 -2.00 1.68
C PHE A 34 -14.06 -1.01 1.44
N ALA A 35 -13.86 0.26 1.82
CA ALA A 35 -14.85 1.31 1.59
C ALA A 35 -15.13 1.47 0.10
N ARG A 36 -14.08 1.48 -0.72
CA ARG A 36 -14.22 1.61 -2.18
C ARG A 36 -14.88 0.37 -2.79
N TYR A 37 -14.52 -0.82 -2.32
CA TYR A 37 -15.12 -2.07 -2.77
C TYR A 37 -16.62 -2.10 -2.48
N MET A 38 -17.02 -1.77 -1.26
CA MET A 38 -18.43 -1.76 -0.87
C MET A 38 -19.23 -0.72 -1.63
N HIS A 39 -18.62 0.42 -1.96
CA HIS A 39 -19.29 1.47 -2.73
C HIS A 39 -19.55 1.04 -4.18
N ASN A 40 -18.72 0.16 -4.73
CA ASN A 40 -18.79 -0.30 -6.12
C ASN A 40 -18.97 -1.82 -6.21
N ILE A 41 -19.64 -2.42 -5.22
CA ILE A 41 -19.68 -3.88 -5.09
C ILE A 41 -20.30 -4.59 -6.31
N GLU A 42 -21.35 -4.04 -6.89
CA GLU A 42 -21.99 -4.64 -8.06
C GLU A 42 -21.07 -4.62 -9.28
N ARG A 43 -20.34 -3.52 -9.45
CA ARG A 43 -19.41 -3.38 -10.55
C ARG A 43 -18.22 -4.33 -10.37
N CYS A 44 -17.71 -4.44 -9.15
CA CYS A 44 -16.62 -5.36 -8.85
C CYS A 44 -17.01 -6.80 -9.10
N LYS A 45 -18.22 -7.20 -8.69
CA LYS A 45 -18.73 -8.54 -8.93
C LYS A 45 -18.87 -8.85 -10.42
N ARG A 46 -19.35 -7.90 -11.21
CA ARG A 46 -19.46 -8.06 -12.66
C ARG A 46 -18.12 -8.26 -13.34
N CYS A 47 -17.10 -7.56 -12.86
CA CYS A 47 -15.76 -7.65 -13.43
C CYS A 47 -14.92 -8.78 -12.85
N GLY A 48 -15.46 -9.53 -11.86
CA GLY A 48 -14.71 -10.59 -11.21
C GLY A 48 -13.60 -10.09 -10.29
N VAL A 49 -13.67 -8.83 -9.87
CA VAL A 49 -12.69 -8.25 -8.96
C VAL A 49 -13.02 -8.62 -7.53
N GLU A 50 -12.08 -9.22 -6.83
CA GLU A 50 -12.21 -9.56 -5.42
C GLU A 50 -11.50 -8.53 -4.55
N LEU A 51 -11.89 -8.48 -3.26
CA LEU A 51 -11.28 -7.56 -2.30
C LEU A 51 -9.76 -7.78 -2.20
N GLU A 52 -9.32 -9.04 -2.25
CA GLU A 52 -7.90 -9.38 -2.19
C GLU A 52 -7.10 -8.78 -3.36
N ASP A 53 -7.70 -8.73 -4.53
CA ASP A 53 -7.06 -8.12 -5.71
C ASP A 53 -6.80 -6.63 -5.48
N LEU A 54 -7.74 -5.94 -4.85
CA LEU A 54 -7.59 -4.53 -4.54
C LEU A 54 -6.53 -4.29 -3.47
N ILE A 55 -6.44 -5.19 -2.49
CA ILE A 55 -5.40 -5.12 -1.46
C ILE A 55 -4.02 -5.31 -2.07
N GLN A 56 -3.86 -6.24 -3.02
CA GLN A 56 -2.61 -6.45 -3.73
C GLN A 56 -2.21 -5.22 -4.55
N GLU A 57 -3.16 -4.59 -5.20
CA GLU A 57 -2.91 -3.33 -5.91
C GLU A 57 -2.44 -2.24 -4.95
N GLY A 58 -3.02 -2.20 -3.75
CA GLY A 58 -2.58 -1.28 -2.70
C GLY A 58 -1.14 -1.52 -2.28
N PHE A 59 -0.73 -2.79 -2.19
CA PHE A 59 0.67 -3.15 -1.90
C PHE A 59 1.62 -2.66 -3.00
N ILE A 60 1.25 -2.87 -4.26
CA ILE A 60 2.04 -2.42 -5.41
C ILE A 60 2.15 -0.89 -5.41
N ALA A 61 1.05 -0.19 -5.14
CA ALA A 61 1.05 1.27 -5.05
C ALA A 61 1.97 1.75 -3.92
N MET A 62 1.99 1.04 -2.78
CA MET A 62 2.92 1.35 -1.70
C MET A 62 4.37 1.22 -2.16
N LEU A 63 4.71 0.14 -2.88
CA LEU A 63 6.07 -0.05 -3.38
C LEU A 63 6.48 1.05 -4.35
N GLU A 64 5.58 1.46 -5.22
CA GLU A 64 5.85 2.56 -6.15
C GLU A 64 6.07 3.88 -5.41
N ALA A 65 5.25 4.15 -4.40
CA ALA A 65 5.39 5.35 -3.57
C ALA A 65 6.73 5.37 -2.83
N VAL A 66 7.14 4.20 -2.30
CA VAL A 66 8.42 4.07 -1.61
C VAL A 66 9.59 4.34 -2.54
N ARG A 67 9.53 3.81 -3.76
CA ARG A 67 10.59 4.03 -4.75
C ARG A 67 10.71 5.49 -5.16
N ALA A 68 9.60 6.20 -5.17
CA ALA A 68 9.56 7.62 -5.53
C ALA A 68 9.79 8.54 -4.32
N TYR A 69 9.90 7.99 -3.11
CA TYR A 69 10.07 8.79 -1.92
C TYR A 69 11.38 9.53 -1.93
N ASP A 70 11.31 10.84 -1.71
CA ASP A 70 12.46 11.73 -1.58
C ASP A 70 12.39 12.38 -0.20
N PRO A 71 13.35 12.09 0.71
CA PRO A 71 13.32 12.67 2.05
C PRO A 71 13.37 14.19 2.07
N GLU A 72 13.93 14.82 1.02
CA GLU A 72 13.97 16.28 0.93
C GLU A 72 12.63 16.90 0.57
N LYS A 73 11.80 16.15 -0.17
CA LYS A 73 10.48 16.62 -0.60
C LYS A 73 9.35 16.10 0.28
N GLY A 74 9.62 15.10 1.10
CA GLY A 74 8.64 14.45 1.95
C GLY A 74 7.73 13.50 1.20
N LEU A 75 6.87 12.81 1.98
CA LEU A 75 5.84 11.92 1.44
C LEU A 75 4.58 12.71 1.15
N LYS A 76 4.29 12.87 -0.09
CA LYS A 76 3.02 13.46 -0.51
C LYS A 76 2.39 12.70 -1.63
#